data_f92a199711635d55e20d43458bc3111a
#
_entry.id   f92a199711635d55e20d43458bc3111a
#
_cell.length_a   1.000
_cell.length_b   1.000
_cell.length_c   1.000
_cell.angle_alpha   90.00
_cell.angle_beta   90.00
_cell.angle_gamma   90.00
#
_symmetry.space_group_name_H-M   'P 1'
#
loop_
_entity.id
_entity.type
_entity.pdbx_description
1 polymer ?
#
loop_
_entity_poly.entity_id
_entity_poly.type
_entity_poly.pdbx_seq_one_letter_code
_entity_poly.pdbx_strand_id
1 'polypeptide(L)'
;MPSRTLMIYLAKMFATRILAVLIMLVLVLMMMDLLSESGKILAASGNGQAELLTYATLRVPQLIARFLPYAVLLATLITLVGLNQNSEVIAMKAAGLSAHQVLAPLILTAAIVSLGSFAFNERVVARSTATLKAWQANDYGPVPADSGVRANVYVTDGPAILTAATVTGTGAAMRLRGVTWYNRSPDGMIIDRVTAPVATFAGPGWRLAEAQRFEVQGATSTALPALVVGRGITPQQIELAKVDPETRSFWTLTDSIARYEDAGRNSDELRTAWWHKLSGPLSAMLMPILGSIAAFGLARSGQLFVRALIGMALGFAYFVVDNAALAMGGFGGYPPFLAAFAPFFLFLLIGETMLIRTEE
;
A
#
# COMPACT_ATOMS: atom_id res chain seq x y z
N MET A 1 13.60 -36.89 -1.45
CA MET A 1 12.92 -35.78 -0.74
C MET A 1 13.73 -35.46 0.51
N PRO A 2 13.90 -34.18 0.88
CA PRO A 2 14.58 -33.83 2.13
C PRO A 2 13.87 -34.46 3.32
N SER A 3 14.62 -34.82 4.36
CA SER A 3 14.04 -35.40 5.59
C SER A 3 13.11 -34.34 6.25
N ARG A 4 12.05 -34.81 6.93
CA ARG A 4 11.12 -33.92 7.67
C ARG A 4 11.85 -33.02 8.65
N THR A 5 12.91 -33.53 9.29
CA THR A 5 13.76 -32.78 10.23
C THR A 5 14.47 -31.62 9.53
N LEU A 6 15.06 -31.85 8.36
CA LEU A 6 15.75 -30.82 7.58
C LEU A 6 14.76 -29.76 7.09
N MET A 7 13.59 -30.16 6.63
CA MET A 7 12.54 -29.21 6.20
C MET A 7 12.11 -28.28 7.35
N ILE A 8 11.87 -28.82 8.54
CA ILE A 8 11.47 -28.04 9.72
C ILE A 8 12.63 -27.12 10.17
N TYR A 9 13.88 -27.63 10.14
CA TYR A 9 15.06 -26.84 10.50
C TYR A 9 15.21 -25.60 9.60
N LEU A 10 15.19 -25.80 8.27
CA LEU A 10 15.32 -24.73 7.30
C LEU A 10 14.13 -23.75 7.37
N ALA A 11 12.90 -24.26 7.48
CA ALA A 11 11.70 -23.44 7.60
C ALA A 11 11.74 -22.57 8.87
N LYS A 12 12.07 -23.13 10.03
CA LYS A 12 12.16 -22.41 11.31
C LYS A 12 13.25 -21.34 11.27
N MET A 13 14.44 -21.70 10.76
CA MET A 13 15.55 -20.77 10.63
C MET A 13 15.18 -19.60 9.69
N PHE A 14 14.54 -19.88 8.57
CA PHE A 14 14.12 -18.87 7.62
C PHE A 14 13.03 -17.98 8.20
N ALA A 15 11.99 -18.55 8.82
CA ALA A 15 10.90 -17.79 9.44
C ALA A 15 11.40 -16.83 10.54
N THR A 16 12.33 -17.29 11.38
CA THR A 16 12.94 -16.42 12.41
C THR A 16 13.72 -15.26 11.80
N ARG A 17 14.44 -15.49 10.69
CA ARG A 17 15.17 -14.44 9.97
C ARG A 17 14.23 -13.46 9.28
N ILE A 18 13.13 -13.94 8.68
CA ILE A 18 12.09 -13.04 8.12
C ILE A 18 11.57 -12.12 9.22
N LEU A 19 11.20 -12.68 10.37
CA LEU A 19 10.66 -11.88 11.48
C LEU A 19 11.69 -10.87 12.00
N ALA A 20 12.94 -11.28 12.20
CA ALA A 20 14.00 -10.40 12.69
C ALA A 20 14.28 -9.24 11.73
N VAL A 21 14.41 -9.52 10.42
CA VAL A 21 14.64 -8.50 9.40
C VAL A 21 13.43 -7.57 9.28
N LEU A 22 12.21 -8.12 9.30
CA LEU A 22 10.99 -7.32 9.23
C LEU A 22 10.87 -6.38 10.42
N ILE A 23 11.09 -6.86 11.64
CA ILE A 23 11.08 -6.02 12.85
C ILE A 23 12.12 -4.92 12.74
N MET A 24 13.35 -5.24 12.33
CA MET A 24 14.42 -4.25 12.16
C MET A 24 14.02 -3.17 11.14
N LEU A 25 13.52 -3.57 9.96
CA LEU A 25 13.09 -2.63 8.93
C LEU A 25 11.94 -1.74 9.42
N VAL A 26 10.93 -2.34 10.04
CA VAL A 26 9.76 -1.59 10.56
C VAL A 26 10.18 -0.61 11.64
N LEU A 27 11.07 -0.98 12.57
CA LEU A 27 11.56 -0.08 13.61
C LEU A 27 12.33 1.10 13.03
N VAL A 28 13.26 0.86 12.11
CA VAL A 28 14.03 1.93 11.47
C VAL A 28 13.13 2.88 10.69
N LEU A 29 12.24 2.33 9.87
CA LEU A 29 11.33 3.12 9.05
C LEU A 29 10.32 3.88 9.90
N MET A 30 9.81 3.26 10.97
CA MET A 30 8.89 3.91 11.91
C MET A 30 9.55 5.07 12.65
N MET A 31 10.83 4.92 13.03
CA MET A 31 11.59 6.01 13.65
C MET A 31 11.75 7.20 12.69
N MET A 32 12.10 6.95 11.43
CA MET A 32 12.20 8.00 10.41
C MET A 32 10.86 8.69 10.13
N ASP A 33 9.79 7.90 10.07
CA ASP A 33 8.43 8.39 9.80
C ASP A 33 7.91 9.24 10.96
N LEU A 34 8.14 8.81 12.22
CA LEU A 34 7.81 9.60 13.42
C LEU A 34 8.60 10.90 13.49
N LEU A 35 9.88 10.91 13.15
CA LEU A 35 10.67 12.14 13.11
C LEU A 35 10.10 13.15 12.11
N SER A 36 9.60 12.67 10.97
CA SER A 36 8.98 13.51 9.94
C SER A 36 7.61 14.06 10.33
N GLU A 37 6.77 13.25 10.97
CA GLU A 37 5.36 13.59 11.21
C GLU A 37 5.08 14.10 12.64
N SER A 38 5.96 13.82 13.61
CA SER A 38 5.73 14.19 15.03
C SER A 38 5.45 15.68 15.23
N GLY A 39 6.16 16.54 14.50
CA GLY A 39 5.95 17.99 14.58
C GLY A 39 4.53 18.41 14.18
N LYS A 40 3.96 17.80 13.13
CA LYS A 40 2.60 18.07 12.66
C LYS A 40 1.57 17.53 13.65
N ILE A 41 1.79 16.31 14.15
CA ILE A 41 0.89 15.67 15.12
C ILE A 41 0.79 16.50 16.40
N LEU A 42 1.93 16.91 16.93
CA LEU A 42 1.98 17.68 18.18
C LEU A 42 1.56 19.15 18.03
N ALA A 43 1.59 19.69 16.81
CA ALA A 43 1.10 21.05 16.54
C ALA A 43 -0.44 21.15 16.57
N ALA A 44 -1.14 20.04 16.36
CA ALA A 44 -2.60 20.02 16.41
C ALA A 44 -3.07 20.16 17.88
N SER A 45 -4.06 21.05 18.10
CA SER A 45 -4.54 21.38 19.44
C SER A 45 -5.14 20.15 20.14
N GLY A 46 -4.65 19.86 21.34
CA GLY A 46 -5.12 18.74 22.17
C GLY A 46 -4.33 17.45 21.97
N ASN A 47 -3.38 17.39 21.04
CA ASN A 47 -2.55 16.23 20.81
C ASN A 47 -1.31 16.19 21.73
N GLY A 48 -0.91 14.97 22.09
CA GLY A 48 0.24 14.70 22.94
C GLY A 48 0.96 13.39 22.58
N GLN A 49 1.59 12.77 23.56
CA GLN A 49 2.33 11.51 23.35
C GLN A 49 1.40 10.32 23.01
N ALA A 50 0.14 10.35 23.45
CA ALA A 50 -0.84 9.32 23.13
C ALA A 50 -1.16 9.27 21.64
N GLU A 51 -1.22 10.43 20.98
CA GLU A 51 -1.49 10.54 19.55
C GLU A 51 -0.31 10.04 18.71
N LEU A 52 0.93 10.21 19.19
CA LEU A 52 2.11 9.59 18.57
C LEU A 52 2.04 8.06 18.62
N LEU A 53 1.59 7.48 19.73
CA LEU A 53 1.37 6.04 19.82
C LEU A 53 0.22 5.59 18.90
N THR A 54 -0.86 6.36 18.83
CA THR A 54 -1.96 6.11 17.91
C THR A 54 -1.49 6.13 16.46
N TYR A 55 -0.65 7.11 16.09
CA TYR A 55 -0.02 7.16 14.78
C TYR A 55 0.81 5.89 14.50
N ALA A 56 1.64 5.48 15.45
CA ALA A 56 2.45 4.28 15.31
C ALA A 56 1.60 3.02 15.12
N THR A 57 0.53 2.85 15.88
CA THR A 57 -0.37 1.68 15.75
C THR A 57 -1.09 1.62 14.41
N LEU A 58 -1.40 2.76 13.81
CA LEU A 58 -2.03 2.85 12.48
C LEU A 58 -1.01 2.69 11.34
N ARG A 59 0.24 3.12 11.56
CA ARG A 59 1.29 3.14 10.53
C ARG A 59 2.05 1.83 10.42
N VAL A 60 2.33 1.17 11.54
CA VAL A 60 3.07 -0.11 11.59
C VAL A 60 2.47 -1.19 10.67
N PRO A 61 1.15 -1.44 10.63
CA PRO A 61 0.57 -2.42 9.71
C PRO A 61 0.89 -2.15 8.24
N GLN A 62 0.90 -0.88 7.83
CA GLN A 62 1.24 -0.49 6.45
C GLN A 62 2.71 -0.78 6.13
N LEU A 63 3.61 -0.45 7.07
CA LEU A 63 5.03 -0.73 6.93
C LEU A 63 5.29 -2.23 6.84
N ILE A 64 4.64 -3.03 7.68
CA ILE A 64 4.73 -4.50 7.63
C ILE A 64 4.32 -5.01 6.25
N ALA A 65 3.13 -4.64 5.77
CA ALA A 65 2.62 -5.13 4.50
C ALA A 65 3.52 -4.72 3.32
N ARG A 66 3.99 -3.47 3.32
CA ARG A 66 4.82 -2.92 2.24
C ARG A 66 6.22 -3.51 2.19
N PHE A 67 6.83 -3.76 3.37
CA PHE A 67 8.23 -4.20 3.45
C PHE A 67 8.40 -5.69 3.65
N LEU A 68 7.32 -6.46 3.81
CA LEU A 68 7.38 -7.91 3.98
C LEU A 68 8.11 -8.62 2.82
N PRO A 69 7.85 -8.36 1.53
CA PRO A 69 8.58 -9.03 0.45
C PRO A 69 10.07 -8.71 0.47
N TYR A 70 10.46 -7.47 0.83
CA TYR A 70 11.87 -7.10 1.00
C TYR A 70 12.51 -7.83 2.18
N ALA A 71 11.78 -7.97 3.30
CA ALA A 71 12.24 -8.74 4.44
C ALA A 71 12.45 -10.22 4.09
N VAL A 72 11.57 -10.80 3.28
CA VAL A 72 11.70 -12.18 2.77
C VAL A 72 12.94 -12.30 1.89
N LEU A 73 13.19 -11.35 0.97
CA LEU A 73 14.40 -11.34 0.14
C LEU A 73 15.67 -11.30 0.97
N LEU A 74 15.77 -10.33 1.89
CA LEU A 74 16.95 -10.19 2.76
C LEU A 74 17.14 -11.41 3.65
N ALA A 75 16.06 -11.93 4.24
CA ALA A 75 16.11 -13.17 5.03
C ALA A 75 16.56 -14.37 4.19
N THR A 76 16.15 -14.45 2.92
CA THR A 76 16.61 -15.47 1.98
C THR A 76 18.12 -15.37 1.79
N LEU A 77 18.63 -14.18 1.45
CA LEU A 77 20.06 -13.96 1.27
C LEU A 77 20.85 -14.31 2.54
N ILE A 78 20.43 -13.83 3.71
CA ILE A 78 21.08 -14.13 4.99
C ILE A 78 21.05 -15.64 5.27
N THR A 79 19.93 -16.32 4.95
CA THR A 79 19.79 -17.75 5.17
C THR A 79 20.73 -18.55 4.26
N LEU A 80 20.69 -18.26 2.97
CA LEU A 80 21.47 -19.01 1.99
C LEU A 80 22.98 -18.71 2.10
N VAL A 81 23.35 -17.46 2.36
CA VAL A 81 24.74 -17.08 2.64
C VAL A 81 25.26 -17.80 3.89
N GLY A 82 24.48 -17.81 4.98
CA GLY A 82 24.88 -18.51 6.21
C GLY A 82 25.02 -20.01 6.02
N LEU A 83 24.10 -20.67 5.33
CA LEU A 83 24.18 -22.08 4.98
C LEU A 83 25.39 -22.39 4.12
N ASN A 84 25.75 -21.49 3.19
CA ASN A 84 26.92 -21.66 2.33
C ASN A 84 28.23 -21.48 3.10
N GLN A 85 28.33 -20.48 3.97
CA GLN A 85 29.49 -20.25 4.82
C GLN A 85 29.79 -21.43 5.78
N ASN A 86 28.72 -22.07 6.26
CA ASN A 86 28.83 -23.26 7.12
C ASN A 86 29.00 -24.57 6.32
N SER A 87 29.15 -24.48 4.98
CA SER A 87 29.24 -25.65 4.08
C SER A 87 28.00 -26.57 4.11
N GLU A 88 26.89 -26.13 4.70
CA GLU A 88 25.63 -26.91 4.78
C GLU A 88 25.03 -27.16 3.39
N VAL A 89 25.09 -26.15 2.49
CA VAL A 89 24.63 -26.30 1.09
C VAL A 89 25.44 -27.37 0.38
N ILE A 90 26.76 -27.39 0.58
CA ILE A 90 27.68 -28.40 -0.02
C ILE A 90 27.32 -29.78 0.51
N ALA A 91 27.16 -29.94 1.83
CA ALA A 91 26.77 -31.18 2.45
C ALA A 91 25.41 -31.71 1.94
N MET A 92 24.42 -30.84 1.79
CA MET A 92 23.11 -31.20 1.23
C MET A 92 23.21 -31.64 -0.23
N LYS A 93 23.99 -30.94 -1.08
CA LYS A 93 24.25 -31.34 -2.46
C LYS A 93 25.03 -32.68 -2.53
N ALA A 94 26.02 -32.88 -1.68
CA ALA A 94 26.75 -34.16 -1.59
C ALA A 94 25.87 -35.33 -1.16
N ALA A 95 24.82 -35.07 -0.38
CA ALA A 95 23.78 -36.04 -0.05
C ALA A 95 22.73 -36.25 -1.18
N GLY A 96 22.93 -35.69 -2.36
CA GLY A 96 22.07 -35.86 -3.54
C GLY A 96 20.83 -34.99 -3.57
N LEU A 97 20.76 -33.91 -2.76
CA LEU A 97 19.65 -32.97 -2.82
C LEU A 97 19.85 -31.96 -3.96
N SER A 98 18.82 -31.76 -4.78
CA SER A 98 18.82 -30.70 -5.80
C SER A 98 18.62 -29.32 -5.18
N ALA A 99 18.98 -28.26 -5.92
CA ALA A 99 18.75 -26.88 -5.46
C ALA A 99 17.26 -26.62 -5.16
N HIS A 100 16.36 -27.12 -5.98
CA HIS A 100 14.92 -27.01 -5.75
C HIS A 100 14.50 -27.68 -4.43
N GLN A 101 15.07 -28.83 -4.09
CA GLN A 101 14.77 -29.54 -2.84
C GLN A 101 15.29 -28.79 -1.61
N VAL A 102 16.42 -28.07 -1.74
CA VAL A 102 16.94 -27.20 -0.68
C VAL A 102 16.09 -25.95 -0.52
N LEU A 103 15.59 -25.38 -1.62
CA LEU A 103 14.73 -24.20 -1.61
C LEU A 103 13.29 -24.50 -1.22
N ALA A 104 12.79 -25.70 -1.42
CA ALA A 104 11.39 -26.05 -1.17
C ALA A 104 10.88 -25.65 0.24
N PRO A 105 11.61 -25.87 1.35
CA PRO A 105 11.20 -25.42 2.68
C PRO A 105 11.10 -23.89 2.78
N LEU A 106 11.97 -23.15 2.10
CA LEU A 106 11.96 -21.67 2.08
C LEU A 106 10.75 -21.17 1.28
N ILE A 107 10.51 -21.73 0.09
CA ILE A 107 9.36 -21.37 -0.74
C ILE A 107 8.04 -21.69 -0.01
N LEU A 108 7.95 -22.85 0.64
CA LEU A 108 6.76 -23.21 1.41
C LEU A 108 6.53 -22.24 2.60
N THR A 109 7.61 -21.89 3.30
CA THR A 109 7.54 -20.88 4.39
C THR A 109 7.09 -19.53 3.84
N ALA A 110 7.65 -19.09 2.70
CA ALA A 110 7.24 -17.85 2.04
C ALA A 110 5.78 -17.90 1.59
N ALA A 111 5.28 -19.06 1.13
CA ALA A 111 3.87 -19.26 0.78
C ALA A 111 2.95 -19.07 2.00
N ILE A 112 3.31 -19.64 3.15
CA ILE A 112 2.56 -19.47 4.40
C ILE A 112 2.56 -17.99 4.82
N VAL A 113 3.71 -17.34 4.75
CA VAL A 113 3.86 -15.90 5.04
C VAL A 113 3.02 -15.06 4.07
N SER A 114 2.99 -15.42 2.78
CA SER A 114 2.17 -14.76 1.75
C SER A 114 0.68 -14.87 2.06
N LEU A 115 0.20 -16.05 2.43
CA LEU A 115 -1.20 -16.24 2.83
C LEU A 115 -1.54 -15.41 4.09
N GLY A 116 -0.65 -15.43 5.08
CA GLY A 116 -0.78 -14.60 6.29
C GLY A 116 -0.80 -13.11 5.96
N SER A 117 0.04 -12.67 5.04
CA SER A 117 0.10 -11.28 4.56
C SER A 117 -1.20 -10.85 3.87
N PHE A 118 -1.78 -11.70 3.03
CA PHE A 118 -3.08 -11.41 2.40
C PHE A 118 -4.18 -11.24 3.45
N ALA A 119 -4.30 -12.15 4.41
CA ALA A 119 -5.29 -12.06 5.49
C ALA A 119 -5.07 -10.84 6.39
N PHE A 120 -3.81 -10.49 6.66
CA PHE A 120 -3.43 -9.32 7.44
C PHE A 120 -3.77 -8.02 6.69
N ASN A 121 -3.48 -7.96 5.38
CA ASN A 121 -3.83 -6.82 4.53
C ASN A 121 -5.34 -6.59 4.52
N GLU A 122 -6.13 -7.66 4.36
CA GLU A 122 -7.58 -7.61 4.28
C GLU A 122 -8.24 -7.11 5.58
N ARG A 123 -7.77 -7.57 6.73
CA ARG A 123 -8.41 -7.29 8.03
C ARG A 123 -7.85 -6.07 8.76
N VAL A 124 -6.55 -5.84 8.63
CA VAL A 124 -5.84 -4.83 9.44
C VAL A 124 -5.38 -3.66 8.59
N VAL A 125 -4.58 -3.92 7.54
CA VAL A 125 -3.91 -2.85 6.79
C VAL A 125 -4.89 -1.90 6.12
N ALA A 126 -5.92 -2.43 5.44
CA ALA A 126 -6.90 -1.60 4.75
C ALA A 126 -7.61 -0.62 5.70
N ARG A 127 -7.99 -1.10 6.90
CA ARG A 127 -8.64 -0.26 7.92
C ARG A 127 -7.69 0.77 8.51
N SER A 128 -6.48 0.35 8.92
CA SER A 128 -5.47 1.25 9.46
C SER A 128 -5.08 2.33 8.46
N THR A 129 -4.95 1.97 7.18
CA THR A 129 -4.65 2.92 6.10
C THR A 129 -5.78 3.93 5.91
N ALA A 130 -7.03 3.48 5.90
CA ALA A 130 -8.18 4.35 5.77
C ALA A 130 -8.26 5.37 6.93
N THR A 131 -8.12 4.88 8.18
CA THR A 131 -8.14 5.73 9.37
C THR A 131 -6.98 6.72 9.38
N LEU A 132 -5.77 6.27 9.06
CA LEU A 132 -4.58 7.14 9.04
C LEU A 132 -4.70 8.22 7.97
N LYS A 133 -5.06 7.87 6.73
CA LYS A 133 -5.26 8.85 5.65
C LYS A 133 -6.35 9.86 5.99
N ALA A 134 -7.43 9.44 6.62
CA ALA A 134 -8.49 10.33 7.08
C ALA A 134 -8.01 11.27 8.20
N TRP A 135 -7.20 10.77 9.13
CA TRP A 135 -6.63 11.58 10.22
C TRP A 135 -5.62 12.59 9.70
N GLN A 136 -4.76 12.19 8.77
CA GLN A 136 -3.83 13.08 8.07
C GLN A 136 -4.56 14.17 7.27
N ALA A 137 -5.64 13.81 6.57
CA ALA A 137 -6.44 14.76 5.81
C ALA A 137 -7.18 15.81 6.67
N ASN A 138 -7.39 15.50 7.94
CA ASN A 138 -7.96 16.41 8.95
C ASN A 138 -6.87 17.09 9.80
N ASP A 139 -5.68 17.29 9.25
CA ASP A 139 -4.53 17.92 9.92
C ASP A 139 -4.29 17.41 11.36
N TYR A 140 -4.41 16.09 11.53
CA TYR A 140 -4.27 15.40 12.81
C TYR A 140 -5.22 15.89 13.92
N GLY A 141 -6.38 16.41 13.55
CA GLY A 141 -7.46 16.70 14.51
C GLY A 141 -7.97 15.42 15.21
N PRO A 142 -9.19 15.40 15.75
CA PRO A 142 -9.73 14.21 16.42
C PRO A 142 -9.65 12.96 15.53
N VAL A 143 -9.13 11.86 16.09
CA VAL A 143 -9.01 10.58 15.36
C VAL A 143 -10.40 10.11 14.92
N PRO A 144 -10.61 9.78 13.64
CA PRO A 144 -11.89 9.29 13.17
C PRO A 144 -12.26 7.96 13.83
N ALA A 145 -13.42 7.89 14.46
CA ALA A 145 -13.89 6.69 15.16
C ALA A 145 -14.36 5.57 14.22
N ASP A 146 -14.59 5.87 12.93
CA ASP A 146 -15.16 4.94 11.96
C ASP A 146 -14.16 4.64 10.82
N SER A 147 -13.98 3.35 10.53
CA SER A 147 -13.16 2.87 9.40
C SER A 147 -13.81 3.10 8.03
N GLY A 148 -15.06 3.54 7.98
CA GLY A 148 -15.79 3.91 6.76
C GLY A 148 -15.50 5.32 6.26
N VAL A 149 -14.62 6.06 6.93
CA VAL A 149 -14.25 7.42 6.57
C VAL A 149 -13.49 7.44 5.23
N ARG A 150 -13.96 8.26 4.32
CA ARG A 150 -13.27 8.57 3.05
C ARG A 150 -12.52 9.87 3.21
N ALA A 151 -11.25 9.89 2.79
CA ALA A 151 -10.38 11.04 2.89
C ALA A 151 -10.14 11.68 1.51
N ASN A 152 -9.87 12.99 1.50
CA ASN A 152 -9.47 13.74 0.32
C ASN A 152 -10.43 13.57 -0.87
N VAL A 153 -11.71 13.75 -0.62
CA VAL A 153 -12.75 13.68 -1.66
C VAL A 153 -12.87 15.02 -2.38
N TYR A 154 -12.91 14.98 -3.70
CA TYR A 154 -13.22 16.16 -4.51
C TYR A 154 -14.20 15.79 -5.63
N VAL A 155 -15.14 16.70 -5.88
CA VAL A 155 -16.18 16.56 -6.91
C VAL A 155 -16.36 17.90 -7.60
N THR A 156 -16.58 17.86 -8.90
CA THR A 156 -16.84 19.06 -9.71
C THR A 156 -18.33 19.26 -9.94
N ASP A 157 -18.77 20.53 -9.94
CA ASP A 157 -20.11 20.97 -10.33
C ASP A 157 -19.94 22.09 -11.36
N GLY A 158 -19.92 21.72 -12.65
CA GLY A 158 -19.53 22.64 -13.71
C GLY A 158 -18.09 23.17 -13.51
N PRO A 159 -17.89 24.50 -13.49
CA PRO A 159 -16.59 25.10 -13.23
C PRO A 159 -16.17 25.02 -11.75
N ALA A 160 -17.12 24.84 -10.84
CA ALA A 160 -16.83 24.82 -9.40
C ALA A 160 -16.33 23.46 -8.91
N ILE A 161 -15.57 23.46 -7.79
CA ILE A 161 -15.02 22.26 -7.17
C ILE A 161 -15.39 22.24 -5.69
N LEU A 162 -16.00 21.14 -5.25
CA LEU A 162 -16.18 20.80 -3.84
C LEU A 162 -15.06 19.87 -3.40
N THR A 163 -14.32 20.24 -2.36
CA THR A 163 -13.37 19.35 -1.70
C THR A 163 -13.81 19.10 -0.27
N ALA A 164 -13.55 17.90 0.25
CA ALA A 164 -13.78 17.56 1.64
C ALA A 164 -12.58 16.75 2.16
N ALA A 165 -12.05 17.14 3.30
CA ALA A 165 -10.97 16.41 3.96
C ALA A 165 -11.43 15.02 4.35
N THR A 166 -12.62 14.91 4.96
CA THR A 166 -13.22 13.62 5.31
C THR A 166 -14.71 13.58 5.02
N VAL A 167 -15.17 12.40 4.63
CA VAL A 167 -16.57 12.09 4.35
C VAL A 167 -16.99 10.89 5.19
N THR A 168 -18.07 11.03 5.94
CA THR A 168 -18.64 9.98 6.79
C THR A 168 -20.10 9.74 6.45
N GLY A 169 -20.61 8.53 6.68
CA GLY A 169 -21.98 8.15 6.36
C GLY A 169 -22.21 7.87 4.87
N THR A 170 -23.45 7.57 4.52
CA THR A 170 -23.91 7.22 3.17
C THR A 170 -25.22 7.92 2.84
N GLY A 171 -25.48 8.16 1.56
CA GLY A 171 -26.71 8.78 1.08
C GLY A 171 -26.99 10.13 1.74
N ALA A 172 -28.24 10.39 2.13
CA ALA A 172 -28.66 11.65 2.74
C ALA A 172 -28.06 11.91 4.15
N ALA A 173 -27.61 10.87 4.85
CA ALA A 173 -26.96 10.99 6.17
C ALA A 173 -25.45 11.32 6.05
N MET A 174 -24.94 11.52 4.84
CA MET A 174 -23.55 11.86 4.59
C MET A 174 -23.18 13.20 5.20
N ARG A 175 -22.02 13.23 5.85
CA ARG A 175 -21.42 14.44 6.43
C ARG A 175 -20.02 14.64 5.88
N LEU A 176 -19.73 15.85 5.45
CA LEU A 176 -18.43 16.28 4.96
C LEU A 176 -17.76 17.12 6.05
N ARG A 177 -16.47 16.93 6.29
CA ARG A 177 -15.67 17.75 7.21
C ARG A 177 -14.47 18.35 6.49
N GLY A 178 -14.04 19.53 6.92
CA GLY A 178 -12.96 20.26 6.30
C GLY A 178 -13.29 20.58 4.84
N VAL A 179 -14.45 21.22 4.63
CA VAL A 179 -15.01 21.44 3.29
C VAL A 179 -14.46 22.72 2.72
N THR A 180 -14.04 22.67 1.45
CA THR A 180 -13.71 23.87 0.67
C THR A 180 -14.47 23.82 -0.66
N TRP A 181 -15.18 24.89 -0.94
CA TRP A 181 -15.81 25.14 -2.21
C TRP A 181 -15.03 26.19 -2.98
N TYR A 182 -14.56 25.84 -4.16
CA TYR A 182 -13.89 26.74 -5.08
C TYR A 182 -14.86 27.12 -6.20
N ASN A 183 -15.19 28.38 -6.30
CA ASN A 183 -15.93 28.94 -7.43
C ASN A 183 -14.92 29.47 -8.46
N ARG A 184 -15.01 28.99 -9.69
CA ARG A 184 -14.08 29.35 -10.77
C ARG A 184 -14.85 30.04 -11.90
N SER A 185 -14.18 30.96 -12.61
CA SER A 185 -14.63 31.48 -13.88
C SER A 185 -14.60 30.43 -14.99
N PRO A 186 -15.24 30.61 -16.13
CA PRO A 186 -15.13 29.74 -17.30
C PRO A 186 -13.68 29.53 -17.76
N ASP A 187 -12.80 30.52 -17.54
CA ASP A 187 -11.38 30.47 -17.86
C ASP A 187 -10.56 29.72 -16.81
N GLY A 188 -11.20 29.14 -15.79
CA GLY A 188 -10.54 28.32 -14.75
C GLY A 188 -9.94 29.11 -13.58
N MET A 189 -10.02 30.44 -13.56
CA MET A 189 -9.53 31.28 -12.47
C MET A 189 -10.45 31.21 -11.26
N ILE A 190 -9.87 31.14 -10.03
CA ILE A 190 -10.67 31.14 -8.79
C ILE A 190 -11.21 32.53 -8.53
N ILE A 191 -12.52 32.63 -8.45
CA ILE A 191 -13.27 33.88 -8.13
C ILE A 191 -13.34 34.02 -6.61
N ASP A 192 -13.86 32.99 -5.95
CA ASP A 192 -13.92 32.91 -4.48
C ASP A 192 -13.69 31.51 -3.97
N ARG A 193 -13.31 31.43 -2.71
CA ARG A 193 -13.12 30.17 -1.95
C ARG A 193 -13.97 30.25 -0.69
N VAL A 194 -14.84 29.26 -0.49
CA VAL A 194 -15.60 29.12 0.75
C VAL A 194 -15.12 27.94 1.55
N THR A 195 -14.71 28.14 2.78
CA THR A 195 -14.29 27.08 3.71
C THR A 195 -15.31 26.89 4.81
N ALA A 196 -15.56 25.66 5.22
CA ALA A 196 -16.45 25.35 6.32
C ALA A 196 -15.98 24.11 7.09
N PRO A 197 -16.14 24.06 8.42
CA PRO A 197 -15.75 22.88 9.20
C PRO A 197 -16.62 21.67 8.88
N VAL A 198 -17.91 21.88 8.59
CA VAL A 198 -18.87 20.78 8.32
C VAL A 198 -19.84 21.19 7.22
N ALA A 199 -20.16 20.22 6.35
CA ALA A 199 -21.29 20.32 5.44
C ALA A 199 -22.20 19.09 5.52
N THR A 200 -23.51 19.31 5.37
CA THR A 200 -24.54 18.26 5.36
C THR A 200 -25.39 18.38 4.11
N PHE A 201 -25.88 17.24 3.61
CA PHE A 201 -26.76 17.25 2.45
C PHE A 201 -28.12 17.91 2.79
N ALA A 202 -28.53 18.88 2.00
CA ALA A 202 -29.74 19.67 2.26
C ALA A 202 -30.75 19.62 1.09
N GLY A 203 -30.51 18.73 0.11
CA GLY A 203 -31.32 18.46 -1.07
C GLY A 203 -32.11 19.63 -1.67
N PRO A 204 -31.72 20.23 -2.80
CA PRO A 204 -30.50 19.95 -3.55
C PRO A 204 -29.32 20.79 -3.04
N GLY A 205 -28.15 20.13 -2.89
CA GLY A 205 -26.90 20.77 -2.54
C GLY A 205 -26.44 20.51 -1.11
N TRP A 206 -25.33 21.15 -0.75
CA TRP A 206 -24.62 20.94 0.52
C TRP A 206 -24.67 22.20 1.35
N ARG A 207 -25.24 22.10 2.54
CA ARG A 207 -25.26 23.20 3.51
C ARG A 207 -23.95 23.20 4.28
N LEU A 208 -23.17 24.23 4.06
CA LEU A 208 -21.94 24.55 4.79
C LEU A 208 -22.34 25.31 6.07
N ALA A 209 -21.93 24.83 7.22
CA ALA A 209 -22.12 25.50 8.52
C ALA A 209 -20.87 26.31 8.85
N GLU A 210 -21.03 27.49 9.45
CA GLU A 210 -19.92 28.38 9.86
C GLU A 210 -18.97 28.67 8.69
N ALA A 211 -19.52 29.03 7.53
CA ALA A 211 -18.73 29.19 6.32
C ALA A 211 -17.95 30.52 6.33
N GLN A 212 -16.73 30.47 5.84
CA GLN A 212 -15.89 31.64 5.59
C GLN A 212 -15.65 31.77 4.08
N ARG A 213 -16.12 32.85 3.50
CA ARG A 213 -15.92 33.18 2.09
C ARG A 213 -14.73 34.10 1.95
N PHE A 214 -13.78 33.72 1.14
CA PHE A 214 -12.65 34.56 0.74
C PHE A 214 -12.80 34.93 -0.74
N GLU A 215 -12.93 36.20 -1.04
CA GLU A 215 -13.02 36.73 -2.40
C GLU A 215 -11.62 37.14 -2.88
N VAL A 216 -11.24 36.60 -4.04
CA VAL A 216 -9.84 36.73 -4.52
C VAL A 216 -9.56 38.17 -5.00
N GLN A 217 -10.50 38.81 -5.73
CA GLN A 217 -10.27 40.14 -6.29
C GLN A 217 -10.17 41.24 -5.22
N GLY A 218 -11.02 41.15 -4.18
CA GLY A 218 -11.03 42.13 -3.10
C GLY A 218 -10.12 41.77 -1.91
N ALA A 219 -9.50 40.58 -1.90
CA ALA A 219 -8.77 40.01 -0.77
C ALA A 219 -9.56 40.10 0.54
N THR A 220 -10.90 40.02 0.49
CA THR A 220 -11.80 40.17 1.63
C THR A 220 -12.28 38.83 2.14
N SER A 221 -12.36 38.69 3.47
CA SER A 221 -12.93 37.51 4.12
C SER A 221 -14.24 37.87 4.81
N THR A 222 -15.30 37.13 4.51
CA THR A 222 -16.64 37.34 5.09
C THR A 222 -17.12 36.05 5.74
N ALA A 223 -17.52 36.12 7.01
CA ALA A 223 -18.14 35.00 7.71
C ALA A 223 -19.62 34.88 7.37
N LEU A 224 -20.09 33.69 7.05
CA LEU A 224 -21.47 33.37 6.73
C LEU A 224 -21.98 32.28 7.67
N PRO A 225 -23.11 32.46 8.36
CA PRO A 225 -23.61 31.43 9.31
C PRO A 225 -23.95 30.11 8.60
N ALA A 226 -24.45 30.18 7.37
CA ALA A 226 -24.66 29.02 6.50
C ALA A 226 -24.68 29.43 5.03
N LEU A 227 -24.22 28.53 4.17
CA LEU A 227 -24.27 28.68 2.72
C LEU A 227 -24.62 27.34 2.06
N VAL A 228 -25.47 27.32 1.06
CA VAL A 228 -25.77 26.12 0.27
C VAL A 228 -25.04 26.21 -1.07
N VAL A 229 -24.18 25.21 -1.33
CA VAL A 229 -23.37 25.12 -2.56
C VAL A 229 -23.54 23.74 -3.23
N GLY A 230 -23.06 23.60 -4.45
CA GLY A 230 -22.98 22.30 -5.14
C GLY A 230 -24.34 21.66 -5.34
N ARG A 231 -25.30 22.41 -5.92
CA ARG A 231 -26.67 21.91 -6.16
C ARG A 231 -26.74 20.76 -7.16
N GLY A 232 -25.72 20.61 -8.02
CA GLY A 232 -25.56 19.49 -8.93
C GLY A 232 -24.85 18.29 -8.31
N ILE A 233 -24.29 18.43 -7.10
CA ILE A 233 -23.52 17.35 -6.44
C ILE A 233 -24.44 16.50 -5.57
N THR A 234 -24.67 15.26 -6.00
CA THR A 234 -25.46 14.28 -5.24
C THR A 234 -24.55 13.48 -4.28
N PRO A 235 -25.10 12.89 -3.20
CA PRO A 235 -24.35 11.97 -2.36
C PRO A 235 -23.74 10.81 -3.14
N GLN A 236 -24.42 10.29 -4.16
CA GLN A 236 -23.90 9.22 -5.02
C GLN A 236 -22.64 9.64 -5.80
N GLN A 237 -22.59 10.88 -6.30
CA GLN A 237 -21.39 11.39 -6.96
C GLN A 237 -20.20 11.50 -5.99
N ILE A 238 -20.43 11.86 -4.73
CA ILE A 238 -19.39 11.84 -3.69
C ILE A 238 -18.99 10.39 -3.33
N GLU A 239 -19.94 9.45 -3.34
CA GLU A 239 -19.64 8.02 -3.16
C GLU A 239 -18.76 7.45 -4.27
N LEU A 240 -18.95 7.93 -5.49
CA LEU A 240 -18.17 7.60 -6.68
C LEU A 240 -16.95 8.53 -6.89
N ALA A 241 -16.70 9.50 -5.99
CA ALA A 241 -15.46 10.26 -6.02
C ALA A 241 -14.27 9.31 -5.88
N LYS A 242 -13.07 9.78 -6.23
CA LYS A 242 -11.86 8.95 -6.29
C LYS A 242 -11.74 7.98 -5.11
N VAL A 243 -11.95 6.69 -5.39
CA VAL A 243 -11.73 5.61 -4.42
C VAL A 243 -10.25 5.31 -4.39
N ASP A 244 -9.63 5.43 -3.20
CA ASP A 244 -8.25 5.02 -2.99
C ASP A 244 -8.20 3.50 -2.75
N PRO A 245 -7.62 2.71 -3.68
CA PRO A 245 -7.64 1.26 -3.58
C PRO A 245 -6.84 0.71 -2.39
N GLU A 246 -5.86 1.47 -1.85
CA GLU A 246 -5.09 1.06 -0.67
C GLU A 246 -5.93 1.05 0.61
N THR A 247 -6.97 1.88 0.66
CA THR A 247 -7.88 1.99 1.82
C THR A 247 -9.01 0.98 1.79
N ARG A 248 -9.10 0.16 0.74
CA ARG A 248 -10.18 -0.81 0.54
C ARG A 248 -9.67 -2.23 0.70
N SER A 249 -10.50 -3.07 1.33
CA SER A 249 -10.29 -4.50 1.32
C SER A 249 -10.56 -5.11 -0.06
N PHE A 250 -10.12 -6.32 -0.30
CA PHE A 250 -10.36 -7.02 -1.58
C PHE A 250 -11.85 -7.04 -1.95
N TRP A 251 -12.71 -7.38 -0.98
CA TRP A 251 -14.16 -7.48 -1.18
C TRP A 251 -14.82 -6.12 -1.42
N THR A 252 -14.46 -5.11 -0.62
CA THR A 252 -15.00 -3.76 -0.79
C THR A 252 -14.51 -3.10 -2.07
N LEU A 253 -13.33 -3.49 -2.56
CA LEU A 253 -12.81 -3.03 -3.84
C LEU A 253 -13.58 -3.65 -5.01
N THR A 254 -13.99 -4.93 -4.90
CA THR A 254 -14.89 -5.57 -5.87
C THR A 254 -16.20 -4.81 -6.03
N ASP A 255 -16.85 -4.46 -4.92
CA ASP A 255 -18.08 -3.66 -4.94
C ASP A 255 -17.86 -2.26 -5.52
N SER A 256 -16.68 -1.68 -5.26
CA SER A 256 -16.33 -0.36 -5.79
C SER A 256 -16.13 -0.40 -7.31
N ILE A 257 -15.50 -1.47 -7.84
CA ILE A 257 -15.33 -1.67 -9.29
C ILE A 257 -16.68 -1.78 -9.97
N ALA A 258 -17.59 -2.62 -9.45
CA ALA A 258 -18.92 -2.77 -10.03
C ALA A 258 -19.67 -1.43 -10.11
N ARG A 259 -19.66 -0.64 -9.03
CA ARG A 259 -20.30 0.70 -9.01
C ARG A 259 -19.67 1.70 -10.00
N TYR A 260 -18.35 1.62 -10.22
CA TYR A 260 -17.67 2.47 -11.20
C TYR A 260 -18.10 2.11 -12.63
N GLU A 261 -18.18 0.82 -12.92
CA GLU A 261 -18.60 0.31 -14.24
C GLU A 261 -20.07 0.59 -14.53
N ASP A 262 -20.95 0.40 -13.56
CA ASP A 262 -22.37 0.76 -13.64
C ASP A 262 -22.58 2.26 -13.91
N ALA A 263 -21.67 3.10 -13.40
CA ALA A 263 -21.67 4.54 -13.64
C ALA A 263 -20.94 4.96 -14.93
N GLY A 264 -20.47 4.01 -15.75
CA GLY A 264 -19.73 4.27 -17.00
C GLY A 264 -18.36 4.91 -16.78
N ARG A 265 -17.75 4.76 -15.58
CA ARG A 265 -16.44 5.34 -15.24
C ARG A 265 -15.33 4.32 -15.49
N ASN A 266 -14.14 4.81 -15.84
CA ASN A 266 -12.97 3.97 -15.98
C ASN A 266 -12.60 3.34 -14.62
N SER A 267 -12.47 2.00 -14.60
CA SER A 267 -12.14 1.19 -13.43
C SER A 267 -10.72 0.59 -13.46
N ASP A 268 -9.88 0.96 -14.44
CA ASP A 268 -8.57 0.33 -14.66
C ASP A 268 -7.64 0.44 -13.43
N GLU A 269 -7.61 1.61 -12.77
CA GLU A 269 -6.84 1.81 -11.53
C GLU A 269 -7.30 0.84 -10.43
N LEU A 270 -8.61 0.72 -10.24
CA LEU A 270 -9.19 -0.16 -9.22
C LEU A 270 -9.00 -1.63 -9.55
N ARG A 271 -9.18 -2.02 -10.83
CA ARG A 271 -8.95 -3.39 -11.30
C ARG A 271 -7.48 -3.81 -11.20
N THR A 272 -6.56 -2.90 -11.55
CA THR A 272 -5.11 -3.16 -11.42
C THR A 272 -4.75 -3.40 -9.95
N ALA A 273 -5.22 -2.54 -9.05
CA ALA A 273 -5.01 -2.70 -7.62
C ALA A 273 -5.68 -3.96 -7.05
N TRP A 274 -6.85 -4.33 -7.56
CA TRP A 274 -7.55 -5.55 -7.18
C TRP A 274 -6.74 -6.81 -7.53
N TRP A 275 -6.21 -6.90 -8.75
CA TRP A 275 -5.33 -7.99 -9.16
C TRP A 275 -4.02 -7.98 -8.37
N HIS A 276 -3.50 -6.79 -8.06
CA HIS A 276 -2.27 -6.68 -7.27
C HIS A 276 -2.45 -7.13 -5.83
N LYS A 277 -3.64 -7.03 -5.25
CA LYS A 277 -3.91 -7.61 -3.92
C LYS A 277 -3.69 -9.13 -3.87
N LEU A 278 -3.75 -9.81 -5.02
CA LEU A 278 -3.43 -11.24 -5.16
C LEU A 278 -1.96 -11.45 -5.53
N SER A 279 -1.44 -10.72 -6.53
CA SER A 279 -0.06 -10.89 -7.00
C SER A 279 0.98 -10.37 -5.99
N GLY A 280 0.66 -9.29 -5.26
CA GLY A 280 1.57 -8.68 -4.29
C GLY A 280 2.03 -9.67 -3.20
N PRO A 281 1.14 -10.34 -2.47
CA PRO A 281 1.55 -11.40 -1.54
C PRO A 281 2.36 -12.53 -2.19
N LEU A 282 2.02 -12.93 -3.43
CA LEU A 282 2.75 -13.98 -4.15
C LEU A 282 4.21 -13.60 -4.43
N SER A 283 4.52 -12.31 -4.50
CA SER A 283 5.91 -11.86 -4.67
C SER A 283 6.84 -12.35 -3.56
N ALA A 284 6.33 -12.57 -2.36
CA ALA A 284 7.11 -13.15 -1.27
C ALA A 284 7.60 -14.58 -1.58
N MET A 285 6.82 -15.36 -2.35
CA MET A 285 7.22 -16.72 -2.79
C MET A 285 8.32 -16.68 -3.86
N LEU A 286 8.40 -15.60 -4.63
CA LEU A 286 9.43 -15.41 -5.65
C LEU A 286 10.80 -15.09 -5.02
N MET A 287 10.83 -14.45 -3.86
CA MET A 287 12.06 -13.97 -3.23
C MET A 287 13.09 -15.07 -2.91
N PRO A 288 12.71 -16.28 -2.41
CA PRO A 288 13.63 -17.39 -2.27
C PRO A 288 14.29 -17.84 -3.58
N ILE A 289 13.55 -17.80 -4.69
CA ILE A 289 14.07 -18.19 -6.02
C ILE A 289 15.08 -17.15 -6.49
N LEU A 290 14.77 -15.85 -6.43
CA LEU A 290 15.69 -14.78 -6.82
C LEU A 290 16.93 -14.73 -5.92
N GLY A 291 16.73 -14.91 -4.62
CA GLY A 291 17.83 -14.97 -3.64
C GLY A 291 18.71 -16.20 -3.76
N SER A 292 18.25 -17.28 -4.39
CA SER A 292 18.98 -18.55 -4.54
C SER A 292 20.29 -18.42 -5.33
N ILE A 293 20.37 -17.43 -6.22
CA ILE A 293 21.56 -17.10 -7.00
C ILE A 293 22.77 -16.86 -6.08
N ALA A 294 22.54 -16.33 -4.89
CA ALA A 294 23.58 -16.11 -3.89
C ALA A 294 24.19 -17.41 -3.34
N ALA A 295 23.42 -18.52 -3.34
CA ALA A 295 23.85 -19.78 -2.69
C ALA A 295 24.42 -20.80 -3.65
N PHE A 296 23.84 -20.95 -4.84
CA PHE A 296 24.08 -22.10 -5.70
C PHE A 296 25.13 -21.91 -6.78
N GLY A 297 25.77 -20.74 -6.93
CA GLY A 297 26.88 -20.55 -7.85
C GLY A 297 28.17 -21.22 -7.36
N LEU A 298 29.10 -21.54 -8.27
CA LEU A 298 30.39 -22.20 -8.00
C LEU A 298 31.14 -21.54 -6.82
N ALA A 299 31.46 -22.35 -5.82
CA ALA A 299 32.05 -21.96 -4.53
C ALA A 299 33.55 -21.54 -4.60
N ARG A 300 34.01 -20.99 -5.72
CA ARG A 300 35.41 -20.51 -5.83
C ARG A 300 35.52 -19.11 -5.24
N SER A 301 36.08 -19.07 -4.03
CA SER A 301 36.74 -17.98 -3.28
C SER A 301 36.29 -16.52 -3.60
N GLY A 302 35.72 -15.82 -2.62
CA GLY A 302 35.56 -14.37 -2.60
C GLY A 302 34.32 -13.79 -3.30
N GLN A 303 33.58 -14.58 -4.07
CA GLN A 303 32.44 -14.09 -4.85
C GLN A 303 31.07 -14.17 -4.14
N LEU A 304 31.02 -14.68 -2.91
CA LEU A 304 29.74 -14.81 -2.18
C LEU A 304 29.04 -13.47 -2.00
N PHE A 305 29.81 -12.43 -1.69
CA PHE A 305 29.29 -11.07 -1.55
C PHE A 305 28.72 -10.53 -2.86
N VAL A 306 29.45 -10.70 -3.98
CA VAL A 306 29.00 -10.25 -5.31
C VAL A 306 27.71 -10.95 -5.72
N ARG A 307 27.56 -12.23 -5.42
CA ARG A 307 26.34 -13.00 -5.70
C ARG A 307 25.17 -12.58 -4.84
N ALA A 308 25.41 -12.32 -3.56
CA ALA A 308 24.39 -11.76 -2.69
C ALA A 308 23.90 -10.39 -3.22
N LEU A 309 24.84 -9.56 -3.72
CA LEU A 309 24.53 -8.28 -4.35
C LEU A 309 23.70 -8.46 -5.63
N ILE A 310 24.03 -9.46 -6.46
CA ILE A 310 23.23 -9.77 -7.67
C ILE A 310 21.81 -10.21 -7.30
N GLY A 311 21.67 -11.12 -6.33
CA GLY A 311 20.36 -11.57 -5.84
C GLY A 311 19.52 -10.40 -5.29
N MET A 312 20.17 -9.50 -4.54
CA MET A 312 19.55 -8.27 -4.04
C MET A 312 19.14 -7.34 -5.19
N ALA A 313 20.01 -7.14 -6.18
CA ALA A 313 19.73 -6.29 -7.34
C ALA A 313 18.56 -6.83 -8.17
N LEU A 314 18.47 -8.15 -8.36
CA LEU A 314 17.35 -8.80 -9.06
C LEU A 314 16.04 -8.63 -8.28
N GLY A 315 16.04 -8.86 -6.97
CA GLY A 315 14.87 -8.64 -6.15
C GLY A 315 14.42 -7.18 -6.16
N PHE A 316 15.36 -6.24 -6.11
CA PHE A 316 15.05 -4.81 -6.23
C PHE A 316 14.52 -4.45 -7.62
N ALA A 317 15.13 -4.99 -8.69
CA ALA A 317 14.66 -4.80 -10.06
C ALA A 317 13.22 -5.30 -10.24
N TYR A 318 12.87 -6.44 -9.60
CA TYR A 318 11.50 -6.92 -9.58
C TYR A 318 10.54 -5.83 -9.06
N PHE A 319 10.83 -5.22 -7.91
CA PHE A 319 9.94 -4.20 -7.34
C PHE A 319 9.85 -2.94 -8.20
N VAL A 320 10.93 -2.55 -8.87
CA VAL A 320 10.90 -1.41 -9.80
C VAL A 320 9.99 -1.70 -10.99
N VAL A 321 10.13 -2.89 -11.58
CA VAL A 321 9.32 -3.32 -12.73
C VAL A 321 7.86 -3.52 -12.33
N ASP A 322 7.61 -4.13 -11.15
CA ASP A 322 6.26 -4.33 -10.60
C ASP A 322 5.53 -2.99 -10.40
N ASN A 323 6.16 -2.04 -9.72
CA ASN A 323 5.56 -0.71 -9.51
C ASN A 323 5.34 0.05 -10.84
N ALA A 324 6.27 -0.06 -11.80
CA ALA A 324 6.10 0.54 -13.12
C ALA A 324 4.92 -0.08 -13.88
N ALA A 325 4.81 -1.42 -13.86
CA ALA A 325 3.71 -2.13 -14.51
C ALA A 325 2.35 -1.77 -13.89
N LEU A 326 2.28 -1.69 -12.55
CA LEU A 326 1.07 -1.27 -11.86
C LEU A 326 0.66 0.17 -12.20
N ALA A 327 1.63 1.09 -12.25
CA ALA A 327 1.35 2.46 -12.67
C ALA A 327 0.80 2.51 -14.11
N MET A 328 1.40 1.77 -15.04
CA MET A 328 0.92 1.71 -16.43
C MET A 328 -0.46 1.05 -16.54
N GLY A 329 -0.76 0.02 -15.74
CA GLY A 329 -2.08 -0.59 -15.65
C GLY A 329 -3.13 0.36 -15.10
N GLY A 330 -2.78 1.13 -14.07
CA GLY A 330 -3.66 2.14 -13.47
C GLY A 330 -4.03 3.28 -14.43
N PHE A 331 -3.14 3.64 -15.34
CA PHE A 331 -3.41 4.62 -16.42
C PHE A 331 -4.14 4.03 -17.64
N GLY A 332 -4.45 2.72 -17.64
CA GLY A 332 -5.11 2.05 -18.76
C GLY A 332 -4.15 1.72 -19.93
N GLY A 333 -2.83 1.86 -19.76
CA GLY A 333 -1.83 1.52 -20.77
C GLY A 333 -1.66 0.01 -20.99
N TYR A 334 -2.00 -0.80 -19.98
CA TYR A 334 -1.99 -2.26 -20.03
C TYR A 334 -3.27 -2.86 -19.46
N PRO A 335 -3.69 -4.05 -19.91
CA PRO A 335 -4.74 -4.78 -19.23
C PRO A 335 -4.40 -5.00 -17.74
N PRO A 336 -5.33 -4.71 -16.82
CA PRO A 336 -5.07 -4.75 -15.37
C PRO A 336 -4.48 -6.08 -14.86
N PHE A 337 -4.92 -7.20 -15.41
CA PHE A 337 -4.37 -8.51 -15.08
C PHE A 337 -2.88 -8.64 -15.46
N LEU A 338 -2.51 -8.23 -16.68
CA LEU A 338 -1.12 -8.29 -17.13
C LEU A 338 -0.23 -7.34 -16.31
N ALA A 339 -0.72 -6.14 -16.00
CA ALA A 339 0.01 -5.20 -15.16
C ALA A 339 0.36 -5.79 -13.78
N ALA A 340 -0.54 -6.57 -13.19
CA ALA A 340 -0.34 -7.17 -11.88
C ALA A 340 0.48 -8.47 -11.90
N PHE A 341 0.43 -9.26 -12.96
CA PHE A 341 1.05 -10.60 -12.97
C PHE A 341 2.26 -10.73 -13.89
N ALA A 342 2.40 -9.91 -14.94
CA ALA A 342 3.52 -10.04 -15.87
C ALA A 342 4.89 -9.90 -15.20
N PRO A 343 5.13 -8.95 -14.28
CA PRO A 343 6.40 -8.87 -13.54
C PRO A 343 6.70 -10.14 -12.76
N PHE A 344 5.70 -10.69 -12.06
CA PHE A 344 5.85 -11.92 -11.29
C PHE A 344 6.30 -13.09 -12.17
N PHE A 345 5.61 -13.35 -13.29
CA PHE A 345 5.98 -14.45 -14.20
C PHE A 345 7.31 -14.22 -14.89
N LEU A 346 7.62 -12.98 -15.30
CA LEU A 346 8.91 -12.65 -15.91
C LEU A 346 10.07 -12.99 -14.96
N PHE A 347 9.99 -12.52 -13.72
CA PHE A 347 11.07 -12.76 -12.75
C PHE A 347 11.08 -14.20 -12.22
N LEU A 348 9.95 -14.89 -12.22
CA LEU A 348 9.90 -16.32 -11.95
C LEU A 348 10.70 -17.09 -13.02
N LEU A 349 10.47 -16.81 -14.31
CA LEU A 349 11.21 -17.43 -15.41
C LEU A 349 12.70 -17.10 -15.36
N ILE A 350 13.07 -15.86 -15.04
CA ILE A 350 14.49 -15.46 -14.86
C ILE A 350 15.11 -16.25 -13.72
N GLY A 351 14.45 -16.30 -12.56
CA GLY A 351 14.95 -17.00 -11.38
C GLY A 351 15.11 -18.49 -11.60
N GLU A 352 14.10 -19.16 -12.19
CA GLU A 352 14.14 -20.58 -12.53
C GLU A 352 15.22 -20.89 -13.56
N THR A 353 15.37 -20.08 -14.60
CA THR A 353 16.44 -20.25 -15.61
C THR A 353 17.82 -20.17 -14.97
N MET A 354 18.02 -19.21 -14.06
CA MET A 354 19.28 -19.08 -13.34
C MET A 354 19.53 -20.26 -12.39
N LEU A 355 18.46 -20.74 -11.72
CA LEU A 355 18.57 -21.87 -10.81
C LEU A 355 18.95 -23.16 -11.55
N ILE A 356 18.31 -23.44 -12.69
CA ILE A 356 18.63 -24.61 -13.53
C ILE A 356 20.08 -24.56 -14.00
N ARG A 357 20.57 -23.41 -14.49
CA ARG A 357 21.96 -23.25 -14.94
C ARG A 357 23.00 -23.44 -13.82
N THR A 358 22.62 -23.33 -12.56
CA THR A 358 23.52 -23.55 -11.43
C THR A 358 23.54 -25.02 -10.97
N GLU A 359 22.63 -25.85 -11.48
CA GLU A 359 22.60 -27.31 -11.25
C GLU A 359 23.40 -28.08 -12.31
N GLU A 360 23.55 -27.54 -13.53
CA GLU A 360 24.45 -28.05 -14.57
C GLU A 360 25.92 -27.72 -14.27
#